data_1e454fc4597105afe41085be92194d8e
#
_entry.id   1e454fc4597105afe41085be92194d8e
#
_cell.length_a   1.000
_cell.length_b   1.000
_cell.length_c   1.000
_cell.angle_alpha   90.00
_cell.angle_beta   90.00
_cell.angle_gamma   90.00
#
_symmetry.space_group_name_H-M   'P 1'
#
loop_
_entity.id
_entity.type
_entity.pdbx_description
1 polymer ?
#
loop_
_entity_poly.entity_id
_entity_poly.type
_entity_poly.pdbx_seq_one_letter_code
_entity_poly.pdbx_strand_id
1 'polypeptide(L)'
;MIHRSRFLFLALCVFSLTGCALNTLAHMESPTVNVTGVKLLGANLAGADVLVQFRVDNPNDVDLVLDGITYKLRLNGQPLLDGHFDRQIQIAASDQTAVELPVTIRFDDLSRVVRTLQGKKTPEYALDANLRFAVPVLGEVTVPVTQTGKVPVDRLLQQLGG
;
A
#
# COMPACT_ATOMS: atom_id res chain seq x y z
N MET A 1 -55.86 -29.33 -19.44
CA MET A 1 -54.48 -29.72 -19.67
C MET A 1 -53.55 -28.53 -19.92
N ILE A 2 -53.88 -27.30 -19.53
CA ILE A 2 -53.14 -26.08 -19.93
C ILE A 2 -52.37 -25.44 -18.76
N HIS A 3 -52.55 -25.90 -17.51
CA HIS A 3 -51.90 -25.26 -16.33
C HIS A 3 -50.50 -25.80 -15.99
N ARG A 4 -50.07 -26.94 -16.50
CA ARG A 4 -48.75 -27.52 -16.18
C ARG A 4 -47.56 -26.88 -16.94
N SER A 5 -47.84 -26.29 -18.12
CA SER A 5 -46.81 -25.67 -18.97
C SER A 5 -46.34 -24.30 -18.48
N ARG A 6 -47.17 -23.53 -17.76
CA ARG A 6 -46.83 -22.18 -17.27
C ARG A 6 -45.89 -22.20 -16.07
N PHE A 7 -45.93 -23.24 -15.23
CA PHE A 7 -45.00 -23.38 -14.10
C PHE A 7 -43.59 -23.81 -14.53
N LEU A 8 -43.48 -24.55 -15.62
CA LEU A 8 -42.19 -24.99 -16.15
C LEU A 8 -41.39 -23.83 -16.76
N PHE A 9 -42.06 -22.85 -17.40
CA PHE A 9 -41.43 -21.65 -17.95
C PHE A 9 -40.98 -20.66 -16.88
N LEU A 10 -41.72 -20.56 -15.76
CA LEU A 10 -41.36 -19.65 -14.67
C LEU A 10 -40.13 -20.16 -13.89
N ALA A 11 -39.98 -21.49 -13.75
CA ALA A 11 -38.84 -22.11 -13.09
C ALA A 11 -37.53 -21.98 -13.90
N LEU A 12 -37.62 -21.93 -15.22
CA LEU A 12 -36.43 -21.82 -16.10
C LEU A 12 -35.86 -20.40 -16.15
N CYS A 13 -36.67 -19.35 -15.95
CA CYS A 13 -36.20 -17.95 -15.93
C CYS A 13 -35.45 -17.56 -14.66
N VAL A 14 -35.63 -18.25 -13.54
CA VAL A 14 -34.96 -17.91 -12.27
C VAL A 14 -33.50 -18.42 -12.24
N PHE A 15 -33.18 -19.42 -13.06
CA PHE A 15 -31.82 -20.01 -13.09
C PHE A 15 -30.80 -19.23 -13.94
N SER A 16 -31.24 -18.26 -14.76
CA SER A 16 -30.37 -17.54 -15.68
C SER A 16 -29.76 -16.24 -15.09
N LEU A 17 -30.14 -15.83 -13.88
CA LEU A 17 -29.67 -14.57 -13.27
C LEU A 17 -28.46 -14.72 -12.35
N THR A 18 -28.00 -15.94 -12.03
CA THR A 18 -26.89 -16.17 -11.10
C THR A 18 -25.51 -16.31 -11.78
N GLY A 19 -25.46 -16.33 -13.12
CA GLY A 19 -24.22 -16.61 -13.85
C GLY A 19 -23.24 -15.45 -13.94
N CYS A 20 -23.70 -14.19 -13.92
CA CYS A 20 -22.79 -13.04 -14.12
C CYS A 20 -21.95 -12.70 -12.90
N ALA A 21 -22.49 -12.83 -11.68
CA ALA A 21 -21.76 -12.48 -10.47
C ALA A 21 -20.61 -13.45 -10.14
N LEU A 22 -20.78 -14.74 -10.46
CA LEU A 22 -19.76 -15.76 -10.21
C LEU A 22 -18.57 -15.65 -11.18
N ASN A 23 -18.78 -15.14 -12.39
CA ASN A 23 -17.71 -15.00 -13.38
C ASN A 23 -16.74 -13.85 -13.03
N THR A 24 -17.23 -12.78 -12.44
CA THR A 24 -16.41 -11.64 -11.99
C THR A 24 -15.48 -12.05 -10.84
N LEU A 25 -15.92 -12.93 -9.95
CA LEU A 25 -15.13 -13.40 -8.81
C LEU A 25 -14.01 -14.39 -9.21
N ALA A 26 -14.21 -15.13 -10.30
CA ALA A 26 -13.24 -16.13 -10.78
C ALA A 26 -11.99 -15.49 -11.41
N HIS A 27 -11.99 -14.18 -11.67
CA HIS A 27 -10.92 -13.46 -12.36
C HIS A 27 -10.36 -12.28 -11.56
N MET A 28 -10.58 -12.23 -10.24
CA MET A 28 -10.00 -11.17 -9.42
C MET A 28 -8.49 -11.33 -9.29
N GLU A 29 -7.77 -10.27 -9.62
CA GLU A 29 -6.32 -10.18 -9.53
C GLU A 29 -5.92 -9.32 -8.32
N SER A 30 -4.78 -9.65 -7.71
CA SER A 30 -4.22 -8.83 -6.64
C SER A 30 -3.81 -7.46 -7.18
N PRO A 31 -4.10 -6.35 -6.47
CA PRO A 31 -3.62 -5.04 -6.88
C PRO A 31 -2.09 -5.00 -6.88
N THR A 32 -1.54 -4.24 -7.82
CA THR A 32 -0.09 -4.02 -7.90
C THR A 32 0.26 -2.73 -7.17
N VAL A 33 1.30 -2.78 -6.34
CA VAL A 33 1.77 -1.63 -5.56
C VAL A 33 3.24 -1.36 -5.85
N ASN A 34 3.54 -0.12 -6.24
CA ASN A 34 4.90 0.33 -6.54
C ASN A 34 5.25 1.58 -5.75
N VAL A 35 6.44 1.64 -5.15
CA VAL A 35 6.97 2.87 -4.57
C VAL A 35 7.44 3.77 -5.72
N THR A 36 6.85 4.95 -5.83
CA THR A 36 7.16 5.92 -6.89
C THR A 36 8.10 7.04 -6.44
N GLY A 37 8.21 7.26 -5.13
CA GLY A 37 9.09 8.28 -4.60
C GLY A 37 9.16 8.33 -3.08
N VAL A 38 10.20 9.00 -2.60
CA VAL A 38 10.39 9.37 -1.20
C VAL A 38 10.80 10.83 -1.18
N LYS A 39 10.05 11.69 -0.47
CA LYS A 39 10.32 13.12 -0.33
C LYS A 39 10.58 13.47 1.11
N LEU A 40 11.63 14.25 1.37
CA LEU A 40 11.81 14.91 2.65
C LEU A 40 10.89 16.15 2.67
N LEU A 41 9.97 16.22 3.63
CA LEU A 41 9.07 17.36 3.81
C LEU A 41 9.69 18.43 4.72
N GLY A 42 10.48 18.00 5.69
CA GLY A 42 11.17 18.88 6.62
C GLY A 42 12.07 18.09 7.57
N ALA A 43 13.04 18.79 8.16
CA ALA A 43 13.87 18.25 9.23
C ALA A 43 14.20 19.36 10.24
N ASN A 44 14.26 18.99 11.53
CA ASN A 44 14.61 19.86 12.62
C ASN A 44 15.31 19.03 13.74
N LEU A 45 15.57 19.66 14.88
CA LEU A 45 16.21 18.98 16.02
C LEU A 45 15.36 17.87 16.65
N ALA A 46 14.06 17.81 16.37
CA ALA A 46 13.17 16.78 16.90
C ALA A 46 13.12 15.54 15.95
N GLY A 47 13.39 15.74 14.64
CA GLY A 47 13.33 14.65 13.68
C GLY A 47 13.20 15.12 12.23
N ALA A 48 12.79 14.19 11.37
CA ALA A 48 12.55 14.42 9.95
C ALA A 48 11.17 13.85 9.55
N ASP A 49 10.42 14.62 8.75
CA ASP A 49 9.18 14.19 8.15
C ASP A 49 9.42 13.79 6.69
N VAL A 50 9.03 12.59 6.36
CA VAL A 50 9.24 11.96 5.05
C VAL A 50 7.89 11.56 4.49
N LEU A 51 7.69 11.77 3.20
CA LEU A 51 6.52 11.31 2.46
C LEU A 51 6.93 10.18 1.54
N VAL A 52 6.39 8.98 1.77
CA VAL A 52 6.56 7.84 0.87
C VAL A 52 5.38 7.81 -0.09
N GLN A 53 5.64 7.81 -1.39
CA GLN A 53 4.63 7.82 -2.43
C GLN A 53 4.54 6.44 -3.06
N PHE A 54 3.32 5.91 -3.11
CA PHE A 54 2.99 4.65 -3.77
C PHE A 54 2.06 4.93 -4.96
N ARG A 55 2.15 4.07 -5.97
CA ARG A 55 1.14 3.91 -7.00
C ARG A 55 0.48 2.57 -6.79
N VAL A 56 -0.83 2.57 -6.60
CA VAL A 56 -1.65 1.36 -6.52
C VAL A 56 -2.43 1.24 -7.82
N ASP A 57 -2.31 0.10 -8.46
CA ASP A 57 -2.96 -0.25 -9.72
C ASP A 57 -3.99 -1.34 -9.45
N ASN A 58 -5.25 -1.05 -9.74
CA ASN A 58 -6.36 -1.99 -9.58
C ASN A 58 -6.72 -2.58 -10.95
N PRO A 59 -6.32 -3.82 -11.25
CA PRO A 59 -6.66 -4.47 -12.52
C PRO A 59 -8.10 -4.98 -12.60
N ASN A 60 -8.86 -4.88 -11.51
CA ASN A 60 -10.20 -5.46 -11.40
C ASN A 60 -11.29 -4.50 -11.87
N ASP A 61 -12.40 -5.06 -12.33
CA ASP A 61 -13.63 -4.33 -12.71
C ASP A 61 -14.48 -3.88 -11.51
N VAL A 62 -13.94 -3.99 -10.29
CA VAL A 62 -14.60 -3.58 -9.05
C VAL A 62 -13.69 -2.66 -8.25
N ASP A 63 -14.29 -1.72 -7.53
CA ASP A 63 -13.57 -0.83 -6.63
C ASP A 63 -12.93 -1.59 -5.48
N LEU A 64 -11.73 -1.20 -5.09
CA LEU A 64 -11.04 -1.65 -3.90
C LEU A 64 -10.97 -0.53 -2.88
N VAL A 65 -10.91 -0.88 -1.60
CA VAL A 65 -10.62 0.07 -0.53
C VAL A 65 -9.31 -0.33 0.12
N LEU A 66 -8.30 0.53 0.03
CA LEU A 66 -7.11 0.42 0.89
C LEU A 66 -7.54 0.83 2.30
N ASP A 67 -7.53 -0.12 3.24
CA ASP A 67 -8.04 0.06 4.60
C ASP A 67 -6.95 0.44 5.60
N GLY A 68 -5.69 0.18 5.26
CA GLY A 68 -4.56 0.58 6.08
C GLY A 68 -3.22 0.10 5.56
N ILE A 69 -2.17 0.68 6.11
CA ILE A 69 -0.78 0.32 5.81
C ILE A 69 -0.05 0.09 7.13
N THR A 70 0.59 -1.06 7.29
CA THR A 70 1.59 -1.27 8.35
C THR A 70 2.97 -1.25 7.72
N TYR A 71 3.95 -0.66 8.38
CA TYR A 71 5.27 -0.53 7.80
C TYR A 71 6.39 -0.66 8.85
N LYS A 72 7.55 -1.11 8.39
CA LYS A 72 8.81 -1.18 9.14
C LYS A 72 9.91 -0.55 8.31
N LEU A 73 10.64 0.40 8.89
CA LEU A 73 11.79 1.02 8.26
C LEU A 73 13.05 0.57 9.00
N ARG A 74 14.03 0.12 8.25
CA ARG A 74 15.36 -0.24 8.73
C ARG A 74 16.41 0.64 8.07
N LEU A 75 17.47 0.94 8.79
CA LEU A 75 18.63 1.64 8.27
C LEU A 75 19.88 0.77 8.50
N ASN A 76 20.59 0.41 7.43
CA ASN A 76 21.73 -0.54 7.45
C ASN A 76 21.39 -1.86 8.19
N GLY A 77 20.19 -2.37 8.01
CA GLY A 77 19.71 -3.59 8.65
C GLY A 77 19.22 -3.42 10.10
N GLN A 78 19.45 -2.26 10.74
CA GLN A 78 18.99 -1.97 12.10
C GLN A 78 17.57 -1.38 12.06
N PRO A 79 16.65 -1.83 12.94
CA PRO A 79 15.33 -1.24 13.07
C PRO A 79 15.44 0.25 13.38
N LEU A 80 14.75 1.07 12.59
CA LEU A 80 14.67 2.52 12.81
C LEU A 80 13.33 2.88 13.41
N LEU A 81 12.25 2.46 12.76
CA LEU A 81 10.89 2.66 13.25
C LEU A 81 9.93 1.63 12.63
N ASP A 82 8.80 1.43 13.28
CA ASP A 82 7.62 0.75 12.76
C ASP A 82 6.38 1.61 13.04
N GLY A 83 5.35 1.44 12.23
CA GLY A 83 4.14 2.22 12.35
C GLY A 83 2.99 1.67 11.54
N HIS A 84 1.87 2.35 11.66
CA HIS A 84 0.66 2.08 10.90
C HIS A 84 0.04 3.39 10.40
N PHE A 85 -0.74 3.29 9.34
CA PHE A 85 -1.47 4.38 8.74
C PHE A 85 -2.89 3.88 8.43
N ASP A 86 -3.84 4.32 9.24
CA ASP A 86 -5.24 3.90 9.18
C ASP A 86 -6.06 4.97 8.47
N ARG A 87 -5.99 4.99 7.15
CA ARG A 87 -6.79 5.86 6.31
C ARG A 87 -7.38 5.05 5.18
N GLN A 88 -8.69 5.12 5.03
CA GLN A 88 -9.37 4.48 3.91
C GLN A 88 -9.20 5.31 2.64
N ILE A 89 -8.73 4.66 1.59
CA ILE A 89 -8.56 5.25 0.26
C ILE A 89 -9.25 4.35 -0.76
N GLN A 90 -10.23 4.92 -1.46
CA GLN A 90 -10.92 4.21 -2.54
C GLN A 90 -10.03 4.19 -3.80
N ILE A 91 -9.95 3.03 -4.42
CA ILE A 91 -9.23 2.80 -5.66
C ILE A 91 -10.25 2.29 -6.67
N ALA A 92 -10.58 3.12 -7.64
CA ALA A 92 -11.62 2.81 -8.62
C ALA A 92 -11.26 1.57 -9.45
N ALA A 93 -12.29 0.92 -9.98
CA ALA A 93 -12.15 -0.21 -10.88
C ALA A 93 -11.31 0.17 -12.11
N SER A 94 -10.39 -0.69 -12.50
CA SER A 94 -9.51 -0.53 -13.67
C SER A 94 -8.75 0.80 -13.70
N ASP A 95 -8.39 1.34 -12.51
CA ASP A 95 -7.73 2.63 -12.36
C ASP A 95 -6.45 2.56 -11.51
N GLN A 96 -5.67 3.65 -11.54
CA GLN A 96 -4.45 3.85 -10.77
C GLN A 96 -4.61 4.99 -9.78
N THR A 97 -4.27 4.74 -8.52
CA THR A 97 -4.37 5.75 -7.46
C THR A 97 -3.00 6.01 -6.83
N ALA A 98 -2.66 7.29 -6.66
CA ALA A 98 -1.49 7.69 -5.87
C ALA A 98 -1.86 7.70 -4.38
N VAL A 99 -1.05 7.01 -3.58
CA VAL A 99 -1.20 6.93 -2.12
C VAL A 99 0.03 7.55 -1.47
N GLU A 100 -0.18 8.43 -0.52
CA GLU A 100 0.87 9.11 0.22
C GLU A 100 0.88 8.65 1.68
N LEU A 101 2.02 8.13 2.13
CA LEU A 101 2.27 7.71 3.50
C LEU A 101 3.21 8.70 4.19
N PRO A 102 2.72 9.55 5.10
CA PRO A 102 3.57 10.37 5.93
C PRO A 102 4.26 9.52 7.00
N VAL A 103 5.58 9.69 7.14
CA VAL A 103 6.41 8.99 8.11
C VAL A 103 7.24 10.01 8.86
N THR A 104 7.10 10.07 10.18
CA THR A 104 7.94 10.91 11.04
C THR A 104 9.04 10.07 11.67
N ILE A 105 10.29 10.43 11.40
CA ILE A 105 11.50 9.79 11.96
C ILE A 105 12.00 10.69 13.10
N ARG A 106 11.92 10.21 14.34
CA ARG A 106 12.40 10.98 15.50
C ARG A 106 13.92 10.98 15.55
N PHE A 107 14.50 12.11 15.98
CA PHE A 107 15.96 12.24 16.08
C PHE A 107 16.59 11.19 17.03
N ASP A 108 15.92 10.85 18.14
CA ASP A 108 16.40 9.83 19.07
C ASP A 108 16.54 8.46 18.41
N ASP A 109 15.58 8.09 17.54
CA ASP A 109 15.62 6.84 16.79
C ASP A 109 16.75 6.86 15.77
N LEU A 110 16.88 7.96 15.03
CA LEU A 110 17.94 8.16 14.06
C LEU A 110 19.33 8.17 14.74
N SER A 111 19.51 8.89 15.85
CA SER A 111 20.78 8.98 16.57
C SER A 111 21.23 7.64 17.15
N ARG A 112 20.28 6.79 17.58
CA ARG A 112 20.55 5.43 18.04
C ARG A 112 21.16 4.60 16.93
N VAL A 113 20.55 4.66 15.74
CA VAL A 113 21.02 3.90 14.59
C VAL A 113 22.34 4.46 14.04
N VAL A 114 22.48 5.77 13.91
CA VAL A 114 23.72 6.42 13.42
C VAL A 114 24.93 6.05 14.26
N ARG A 115 24.79 5.94 15.59
CA ARG A 115 25.87 5.46 16.47
C ARG A 115 26.36 4.06 16.13
N THR A 116 25.51 3.20 15.54
CA THR A 116 25.90 1.84 15.12
C THR A 116 26.54 1.79 13.74
N LEU A 117 26.51 2.91 12.99
CA LEU A 117 26.96 2.99 11.59
C LEU A 117 28.47 3.26 11.43
N GLN A 118 29.29 3.13 12.46
CA GLN A 118 30.69 3.44 12.43
C GLN A 118 31.40 2.92 11.16
N GLY A 119 31.79 3.83 10.27
CA GLY A 119 32.58 3.53 9.07
C GLY A 119 31.83 3.34 7.75
N LYS A 120 30.52 3.32 7.71
CA LYS A 120 29.75 3.22 6.45
C LYS A 120 29.48 4.60 5.86
N LYS A 121 30.01 4.88 4.67
CA LYS A 121 29.91 6.20 4.01
C LYS A 121 28.53 6.50 3.44
N THR A 122 27.73 5.48 3.10
CA THR A 122 26.41 5.66 2.49
C THR A 122 25.41 4.73 3.19
N PRO A 123 24.49 5.28 4.00
CA PRO A 123 23.46 4.48 4.64
C PRO A 123 22.51 3.87 3.63
N GLU A 124 22.10 2.63 3.88
CA GLU A 124 21.09 1.92 3.09
C GLU A 124 19.80 1.77 3.90
N TYR A 125 18.67 2.07 3.27
CA TYR A 125 17.38 1.85 3.90
C TYR A 125 16.67 0.64 3.32
N ALA A 126 15.83 0.01 4.13
CA ALA A 126 14.86 -0.99 3.72
C ALA A 126 13.51 -0.64 4.36
N LEU A 127 12.51 -0.45 3.53
CA LEU A 127 11.11 -0.26 3.91
C LEU A 127 10.35 -1.53 3.56
N ASP A 128 9.75 -2.17 4.57
CA ASP A 128 8.79 -3.25 4.40
C ASP A 128 7.42 -2.71 4.77
N ALA A 129 6.48 -2.75 3.83
CA ALA A 129 5.11 -2.29 4.04
C ALA A 129 4.12 -3.39 3.66
N ASN A 130 3.02 -3.50 4.40
CA ASN A 130 1.89 -4.35 4.09
C ASN A 130 0.67 -3.45 3.90
N LEU A 131 0.14 -3.42 2.68
CA LEU A 131 -1.06 -2.68 2.32
C LEU A 131 -2.26 -3.63 2.40
N ARG A 132 -3.23 -3.27 3.22
CA ARG A 132 -4.43 -4.06 3.49
C ARG A 132 -5.59 -3.50 2.68
N PHE A 133 -6.16 -4.33 1.81
CA PHE A 133 -7.28 -3.99 0.95
C PHE A 133 -8.53 -4.73 1.38
N ALA A 134 -9.64 -4.02 1.52
CA ALA A 134 -10.95 -4.61 1.57
C ALA A 134 -11.46 -4.82 0.13
N VAL A 135 -11.71 -6.08 -0.20
CA VAL A 135 -12.15 -6.50 -1.53
C VAL A 135 -13.57 -7.03 -1.43
N PRO A 136 -14.54 -6.50 -2.20
CA PRO A 136 -15.90 -7.02 -2.19
C PRO A 136 -15.92 -8.54 -2.37
N VAL A 137 -16.70 -9.24 -1.56
CA VAL A 137 -16.90 -10.70 -1.57
C VAL A 137 -15.69 -11.53 -1.14
N LEU A 138 -14.44 -11.12 -1.43
CA LEU A 138 -13.22 -11.84 -1.04
C LEU A 138 -12.76 -11.51 0.40
N GLY A 139 -13.23 -10.40 0.96
CA GLY A 139 -12.81 -9.94 2.27
C GLY A 139 -11.50 -9.15 2.22
N GLU A 140 -10.60 -9.42 3.15
CA GLU A 140 -9.34 -8.70 3.30
C GLU A 140 -8.21 -9.37 2.50
N VAL A 141 -7.49 -8.57 1.71
CA VAL A 141 -6.29 -8.98 0.97
C VAL A 141 -5.12 -8.09 1.40
N THR A 142 -4.00 -8.71 1.77
CA THR A 142 -2.78 -7.98 2.12
C THR A 142 -1.72 -8.12 1.02
N VAL A 143 -1.23 -6.97 0.54
CA VAL A 143 -0.17 -6.89 -0.47
C VAL A 143 1.12 -6.43 0.20
N PRO A 144 2.15 -7.29 0.29
CA PRO A 144 3.45 -6.90 0.81
C PRO A 144 4.25 -6.11 -0.24
N VAL A 145 4.93 -5.06 0.20
CA VAL A 145 5.82 -4.24 -0.62
C VAL A 145 7.14 -4.07 0.12
N THR A 146 8.24 -4.33 -0.56
CA THR A 146 9.58 -4.06 -0.03
C THR A 146 10.30 -3.10 -0.96
N GLN A 147 10.87 -2.03 -0.38
CA GLN A 147 11.67 -1.06 -1.08
C GLN A 147 13.02 -0.90 -0.37
N THR A 148 14.10 -1.02 -1.12
CA THR A 148 15.45 -0.77 -0.63
C THR A 148 16.12 0.33 -1.43
N GLY A 149 17.05 1.04 -0.80
CA GLY A 149 17.80 2.09 -1.49
C GLY A 149 18.88 2.69 -0.61
N LYS A 150 19.62 3.65 -1.19
CA LYS A 150 20.64 4.41 -0.49
C LYS A 150 20.09 5.76 -0.07
N VAL A 151 20.43 6.18 1.14
CA VAL A 151 20.05 7.53 1.61
C VAL A 151 20.95 8.55 0.90
N PRO A 152 20.38 9.51 0.15
CA PRO A 152 21.15 10.54 -0.57
C PRO A 152 21.62 11.63 0.39
N VAL A 153 22.60 11.30 1.24
CA VAL A 153 23.09 12.16 2.33
C VAL A 153 23.56 13.53 1.80
N ASP A 154 24.19 13.57 0.64
CA ASP A 154 24.66 14.81 0.02
C ASP A 154 23.53 15.79 -0.30
N ARG A 155 22.39 15.28 -0.79
CA ARG A 155 21.19 16.09 -1.05
C ARG A 155 20.55 16.60 0.22
N LEU A 156 20.55 15.76 1.28
CA LEU A 156 19.99 16.13 2.58
C LEU A 156 20.80 17.26 3.22
N LEU A 157 22.14 17.18 3.17
CA LEU A 157 23.02 18.22 3.70
C LEU A 157 22.88 19.55 2.94
N GLN A 158 22.68 19.51 1.61
CA GLN A 158 22.39 20.71 0.83
C GLN A 158 21.07 21.38 1.20
N GLN A 159 20.04 20.61 1.58
CA GLN A 159 18.75 21.16 2.00
C GLN A 159 18.75 21.72 3.43
N LEU A 160 19.66 21.23 4.29
CA LEU A 160 19.76 21.67 5.69
C LEU A 160 20.76 22.84 5.86
N GLY A 161 21.62 23.10 4.89
CA GLY A 161 22.67 24.13 4.93
C GLY A 161 22.36 25.40 4.13
N GLY A 162 21.12 25.54 3.60
CA GLY A 162 20.68 26.70 2.81
C GLY A 162 19.82 27.69 3.59
#